data_157abf9d5fc1589f9d4801c4f417ef6f
#
_entry.id   157abf9d5fc1589f9d4801c4f417ef6f
#
_cell.length_a   1.000
_cell.length_b   1.000
_cell.length_c   1.000
_cell.angle_alpha   90.00
_cell.angle_beta   90.00
_cell.angle_gamma   90.00
#
_symmetry.space_group_name_H-M   'P 1'
#
loop_
_entity.id
_entity.type
_entity.pdbx_description
1 polymer ?
#
loop_
_entity_poly.entity_id
_entity_poly.type
_entity_poly.pdbx_seq_one_letter_code
_entity_poly.pdbx_strand_id
1 'polypeptide(L)'
;VPSTNPTSTVIYKAMIALKGANAIVFSPHPGAKNCIAETVRILAGAAEEAGCPKGAISVISTPTMQATKELMSHPNTSLILATGGAAMVKSAYSSGTPAIGVGAGNGPAFIDRSADVKKAVKQILDSKTFDYGTICASEQSVIVTRDMEQQVVEELKEQGAWILDEKQSRQLGGFILRANGTMNPMIVGKSVEQIARYAGLEGVPSHA
;
A
#
# COMPACT_ATOMS: atom_id res chain seq x y z
N VAL A 1 10.52 4.14 -1.60
CA VAL A 1 9.88 2.81 -1.59
C VAL A 1 9.22 2.59 -0.23
N PRO A 2 7.94 2.19 -0.15
CA PRO A 2 7.21 2.01 1.11
C PRO A 2 7.69 0.76 1.87
N SER A 3 7.31 0.66 3.14
CA SER A 3 7.61 -0.50 3.99
C SER A 3 6.56 -1.61 3.91
N THR A 4 5.36 -1.30 3.42
CA THR A 4 4.21 -2.24 3.37
C THR A 4 4.32 -3.27 2.25
N ASN A 5 4.90 -2.91 1.11
CA ASN A 5 5.12 -3.79 -0.04
C ASN A 5 6.47 -3.49 -0.72
N PRO A 6 7.58 -3.68 0.01
CA PRO A 6 8.90 -3.22 -0.43
C PRO A 6 9.43 -3.96 -1.66
N THR A 7 9.31 -5.28 -1.69
CA THR A 7 9.82 -6.12 -2.78
C THR A 7 9.08 -5.89 -4.09
N SER A 8 7.76 -5.97 -4.08
CA SER A 8 6.94 -5.76 -5.28
C SER A 8 7.13 -4.36 -5.87
N THR A 9 7.26 -3.33 -5.00
CA THR A 9 7.53 -1.96 -5.46
C THR A 9 8.88 -1.83 -6.14
N VAL A 10 9.93 -2.47 -5.63
CA VAL A 10 11.25 -2.48 -6.28
C VAL A 10 11.17 -3.19 -7.62
N ILE A 11 10.55 -4.38 -7.67
CA ILE A 11 10.46 -5.19 -8.87
C ILE A 11 9.77 -4.43 -10.00
N TYR A 12 8.53 -3.95 -9.79
CA TYR A 12 7.80 -3.30 -10.88
C TYR A 12 8.47 -1.99 -11.33
N LYS A 13 9.03 -1.19 -10.39
CA LYS A 13 9.72 0.04 -10.75
C LYS A 13 11.01 -0.19 -11.50
N ALA A 14 11.79 -1.21 -11.13
CA ALA A 14 12.96 -1.60 -11.91
C ALA A 14 12.57 -2.04 -13.32
N MET A 15 11.53 -2.87 -13.45
CA MET A 15 11.06 -3.33 -14.75
C MET A 15 10.60 -2.18 -15.66
N ILE A 16 9.80 -1.25 -15.17
CA ILE A 16 9.35 -0.12 -16.00
C ILE A 16 10.49 0.83 -16.35
N ALA A 17 11.43 1.06 -15.43
CA ALA A 17 12.62 1.87 -15.71
C ALA A 17 13.47 1.25 -16.82
N LEU A 18 13.82 -0.02 -16.70
CA LEU A 18 14.61 -0.73 -17.70
C LEU A 18 13.89 -0.83 -19.06
N LYS A 19 12.58 -1.07 -19.07
CA LYS A 19 11.78 -1.04 -20.30
C LYS A 19 11.80 0.32 -20.99
N GLY A 20 11.92 1.39 -20.22
CA GLY A 20 12.11 2.74 -20.74
C GLY A 20 13.57 3.14 -20.99
N ALA A 21 14.52 2.18 -20.94
CA ALA A 21 15.96 2.41 -21.06
C ALA A 21 16.50 3.45 -20.05
N ASN A 22 15.94 3.46 -18.82
CA ASN A 22 16.37 4.34 -17.73
C ASN A 22 17.10 3.56 -16.65
N ALA A 23 18.13 4.16 -16.07
CA ALA A 23 18.67 3.73 -14.79
C ALA A 23 17.73 4.13 -13.66
N ILE A 24 17.79 3.42 -12.51
CA ILE A 24 16.96 3.70 -11.36
C ILE A 24 17.74 3.61 -10.04
N VAL A 25 17.56 4.60 -9.19
CA VAL A 25 18.09 4.65 -7.83
C VAL A 25 16.93 4.57 -6.84
N PHE A 26 16.95 3.57 -5.96
CA PHE A 26 15.95 3.40 -4.93
C PHE A 26 16.32 4.12 -3.63
N SER A 27 15.39 4.91 -3.09
CA SER A 27 15.44 5.43 -1.72
C SER A 27 14.50 4.59 -0.85
N PRO A 28 15.01 3.71 0.03
CA PRO A 28 14.20 2.83 0.83
C PRO A 28 13.59 3.53 2.05
N HIS A 29 12.42 3.05 2.49
CA HIS A 29 11.94 3.38 3.82
C HIS A 29 12.88 2.76 4.87
N PRO A 30 13.26 3.48 5.96
CA PRO A 30 14.19 2.94 6.96
C PRO A 30 13.78 1.58 7.56
N GLY A 31 12.47 1.38 7.79
CA GLY A 31 11.92 0.13 8.34
C GLY A 31 11.99 -1.08 7.40
N ALA A 32 12.28 -0.88 6.11
CA ALA A 32 12.38 -1.96 5.12
C ALA A 32 13.70 -1.92 4.33
N LYS A 33 14.70 -1.19 4.82
CA LYS A 33 15.95 -0.95 4.08
C LYS A 33 16.67 -2.23 3.65
N ASN A 34 16.74 -3.22 4.54
CA ASN A 34 17.45 -4.47 4.27
C ASN A 34 16.72 -5.30 3.21
N CYS A 35 15.40 -5.41 3.31
CA CYS A 35 14.56 -6.10 2.33
C CYS A 35 14.68 -5.44 0.94
N ILE A 36 14.58 -4.11 0.89
CA ILE A 36 14.70 -3.33 -0.34
C ILE A 36 16.12 -3.49 -0.94
N ALA A 37 17.16 -3.37 -0.13
CA ALA A 37 18.55 -3.50 -0.59
C ALA A 37 18.83 -4.89 -1.16
N GLU A 38 18.35 -5.96 -0.52
CA GLU A 38 18.52 -7.33 -1.00
C GLU A 38 17.75 -7.57 -2.31
N THR A 39 16.52 -7.06 -2.40
CA THR A 39 15.74 -7.14 -3.65
C THR A 39 16.46 -6.41 -4.79
N VAL A 40 17.00 -5.22 -4.54
CA VAL A 40 17.80 -4.47 -5.54
C VAL A 40 19.04 -5.24 -5.93
N ARG A 41 19.77 -5.82 -4.97
CA ARG A 41 20.97 -6.61 -5.25
C ARG A 41 20.67 -7.79 -6.18
N ILE A 42 19.61 -8.53 -5.93
CA ILE A 42 19.19 -9.67 -6.76
C ILE A 42 18.81 -9.21 -8.18
N LEU A 43 18.00 -8.15 -8.28
CA LEU A 43 17.57 -7.64 -9.58
C LEU A 43 18.71 -7.03 -10.39
N ALA A 44 19.63 -6.30 -9.73
CA ALA A 44 20.80 -5.73 -10.38
C ALA A 44 21.70 -6.84 -10.96
N GLY A 45 21.97 -7.89 -10.16
CA GLY A 45 22.75 -9.03 -10.63
C GLY A 45 22.12 -9.72 -11.84
N ALA A 46 20.83 -10.04 -11.76
CA ALA A 46 20.13 -10.68 -12.89
C ALA A 46 20.09 -9.79 -14.14
N ALA A 47 19.93 -8.48 -13.98
CA ALA A 47 19.94 -7.53 -15.09
C ALA A 47 21.33 -7.44 -15.72
N GLU A 48 22.39 -7.37 -14.93
CA GLU A 48 23.79 -7.33 -15.39
C GLU A 48 24.15 -8.60 -16.12
N GLU A 49 23.77 -9.77 -15.62
CA GLU A 49 23.95 -11.07 -16.31
C GLU A 49 23.24 -11.12 -17.66
N ALA A 50 22.10 -10.43 -17.79
CA ALA A 50 21.35 -10.30 -19.03
C ALA A 50 21.89 -9.20 -19.97
N GLY A 51 23.00 -8.54 -19.63
CA GLY A 51 23.66 -7.52 -20.46
C GLY A 51 23.26 -6.07 -20.11
N CYS A 52 22.55 -5.83 -19.02
CA CYS A 52 22.28 -4.47 -18.56
C CYS A 52 23.58 -3.81 -18.05
N PRO A 53 23.80 -2.52 -18.31
CA PRO A 53 24.95 -1.79 -17.77
C PRO A 53 25.01 -1.88 -16.24
N LYS A 54 26.23 -2.10 -15.74
CA LYS A 54 26.48 -2.14 -14.29
C LYS A 54 26.03 -0.85 -13.60
N GLY A 55 25.31 -1.01 -12.52
CA GLY A 55 24.79 0.11 -11.72
C GLY A 55 23.51 0.75 -12.27
N ALA A 56 22.90 0.22 -13.33
CA ALA A 56 21.61 0.71 -13.82
C ALA A 56 20.49 0.55 -12.80
N ILE A 57 20.59 -0.43 -11.89
CA ILE A 57 19.69 -0.58 -10.75
C ILE A 57 20.51 -0.43 -9.48
N SER A 58 20.21 0.57 -8.66
CA SER A 58 20.96 0.87 -7.45
C SER A 58 20.06 1.35 -6.30
N VAL A 59 20.61 1.39 -5.08
CA VAL A 59 19.88 1.75 -3.86
C VAL A 59 20.77 2.60 -2.94
N ILE A 60 20.16 3.57 -2.25
CA ILE A 60 20.85 4.32 -1.20
C ILE A 60 21.14 3.39 -0.01
N SER A 61 22.40 3.21 0.32
CA SER A 61 22.85 2.33 1.43
C SER A 61 22.46 2.88 2.81
N THR A 62 22.44 4.20 2.96
CA THR A 62 22.08 4.90 4.19
C THR A 62 20.88 5.82 3.95
N PRO A 63 19.65 5.30 4.07
CA PRO A 63 18.45 6.07 3.77
C PRO A 63 18.13 7.07 4.89
N THR A 64 18.50 8.32 4.68
CA THR A 64 18.14 9.45 5.52
C THR A 64 17.19 10.38 4.77
N MET A 65 16.46 11.23 5.49
CA MET A 65 15.64 12.27 4.86
C MET A 65 16.50 13.24 4.03
N GLN A 66 17.72 13.53 4.51
CA GLN A 66 18.67 14.38 3.80
C GLN A 66 19.10 13.73 2.48
N ALA A 67 19.60 12.50 2.51
CA ALA A 67 20.01 11.78 1.31
C ALA A 67 18.87 11.63 0.29
N THR A 68 17.64 11.41 0.77
CA THR A 68 16.46 11.35 -0.11
C THR A 68 16.18 12.69 -0.78
N LYS A 69 16.28 13.82 -0.04
CA LYS A 69 16.10 15.16 -0.61
C LYS A 69 17.20 15.49 -1.62
N GLU A 70 18.45 15.17 -1.31
CA GLU A 70 19.57 15.37 -2.22
C GLU A 70 19.39 14.59 -3.52
N LEU A 71 18.96 13.32 -3.42
CA LEU A 71 18.65 12.53 -4.61
C LEU A 71 17.50 13.15 -5.43
N MET A 72 16.44 13.64 -4.78
CA MET A 72 15.29 14.23 -5.45
C MET A 72 15.65 15.51 -6.22
N SER A 73 16.57 16.32 -5.69
CA SER A 73 17.01 17.59 -6.30
C SER A 73 18.32 17.49 -7.08
N HIS A 74 18.88 16.28 -7.21
CA HIS A 74 20.15 16.10 -7.89
C HIS A 74 20.03 16.42 -9.40
N PRO A 75 21.00 17.14 -10.01
CA PRO A 75 20.93 17.52 -11.42
C PRO A 75 20.75 16.36 -12.39
N ASN A 76 21.25 15.18 -12.05
CA ASN A 76 21.14 13.96 -12.86
C ASN A 76 19.84 13.16 -12.59
N THR A 77 18.97 13.63 -11.69
CA THR A 77 17.67 13.01 -11.48
C THR A 77 16.64 13.64 -12.42
N SER A 78 16.26 12.90 -13.46
CA SER A 78 15.35 13.38 -14.50
C SER A 78 13.88 13.18 -14.14
N LEU A 79 13.57 12.14 -13.32
CA LEU A 79 12.19 11.81 -12.94
C LEU A 79 12.15 11.15 -11.56
N ILE A 80 11.18 11.53 -10.76
CA ILE A 80 10.90 10.92 -9.45
C ILE A 80 9.63 10.07 -9.53
N LEU A 81 9.71 8.80 -9.15
CA LEU A 81 8.55 7.92 -8.94
C LEU A 81 8.28 7.81 -7.43
N ALA A 82 7.51 8.73 -6.88
CA ALA A 82 7.22 8.79 -5.45
C ALA A 82 6.04 7.90 -5.06
N THR A 83 6.29 6.89 -4.23
CA THR A 83 5.25 6.10 -3.58
C THR A 83 5.43 6.16 -2.07
N GLY A 84 4.40 6.55 -1.36
CA GLY A 84 4.46 6.74 0.09
C GLY A 84 3.35 7.65 0.60
N GLY A 85 3.47 8.09 1.86
CA GLY A 85 2.50 9.00 2.45
C GLY A 85 2.50 10.40 1.81
N ALA A 86 1.45 11.17 2.05
CA ALA A 86 1.23 12.50 1.45
C ALA A 86 2.43 13.45 1.61
N ALA A 87 3.13 13.40 2.74
CA ALA A 87 4.32 14.23 2.98
C ALA A 87 5.47 13.91 2.01
N MET A 88 5.69 12.63 1.70
CA MET A 88 6.71 12.21 0.73
C MET A 88 6.35 12.66 -0.69
N VAL A 89 5.10 12.48 -1.08
CA VAL A 89 4.60 12.91 -2.41
C VAL A 89 4.71 14.44 -2.55
N LYS A 90 4.32 15.19 -1.52
CA LYS A 90 4.47 16.65 -1.49
C LYS A 90 5.95 17.05 -1.62
N SER A 91 6.85 16.36 -0.91
CA SER A 91 8.29 16.62 -1.00
C SER A 91 8.84 16.37 -2.41
N ALA A 92 8.39 15.31 -3.08
CA ALA A 92 8.76 15.01 -4.45
C ALA A 92 8.32 16.12 -5.43
N TYR A 93 7.06 16.54 -5.36
CA TYR A 93 6.55 17.63 -6.21
C TYR A 93 7.20 18.98 -5.92
N SER A 94 7.70 19.19 -4.69
CA SER A 94 8.37 20.44 -4.30
C SER A 94 9.88 20.42 -4.53
N SER A 95 10.45 19.35 -5.09
CA SER A 95 11.90 19.21 -5.28
C SER A 95 12.46 19.99 -6.47
N GLY A 96 11.60 20.42 -7.40
CA GLY A 96 12.00 21.03 -8.67
C GLY A 96 12.26 20.02 -9.79
N THR A 97 12.31 18.72 -9.48
CA THR A 97 12.45 17.66 -10.47
C THR A 97 11.06 17.14 -10.88
N PRO A 98 10.82 16.81 -12.16
CA PRO A 98 9.58 16.16 -12.58
C PRO A 98 9.26 14.94 -11.73
N ALA A 99 8.01 14.83 -11.23
CA ALA A 99 7.63 13.77 -10.32
C ALA A 99 6.26 13.19 -10.69
N ILE A 100 6.15 11.86 -10.56
CA ILE A 100 4.89 11.12 -10.56
C ILE A 100 4.70 10.58 -9.15
N GLY A 101 3.72 11.14 -8.43
CA GLY A 101 3.45 10.79 -7.04
C GLY A 101 2.14 10.03 -6.88
N VAL A 102 2.17 8.98 -6.07
CA VAL A 102 0.99 8.23 -5.64
C VAL A 102 0.86 8.41 -4.14
N GLY A 103 -0.20 9.12 -3.73
CA GLY A 103 -0.54 9.35 -2.33
C GLY A 103 -1.36 8.22 -1.71
N ALA A 104 -2.10 8.55 -0.64
CA ALA A 104 -3.03 7.62 -0.01
C ALA A 104 -4.14 7.23 -1.01
N GLY A 105 -4.27 5.94 -1.26
CA GLY A 105 -5.35 5.40 -2.07
C GLY A 105 -6.67 5.35 -1.28
N ASN A 106 -7.78 5.46 -2.01
CA ASN A 106 -9.11 5.13 -1.53
C ASN A 106 -9.85 4.46 -2.70
N GLY A 107 -9.68 3.15 -2.81
CA GLY A 107 -10.26 2.34 -3.89
C GLY A 107 -11.70 1.97 -3.55
N PRO A 108 -12.74 2.56 -4.16
CA PRO A 108 -14.10 2.09 -4.04
C PRO A 108 -14.35 0.89 -4.94
N ALA A 109 -15.03 -0.13 -4.43
CA ALA A 109 -15.59 -1.21 -5.23
C ALA A 109 -17.08 -0.93 -5.48
N PHE A 110 -17.48 -0.75 -6.73
CA PHE A 110 -18.86 -0.58 -7.10
C PHE A 110 -19.45 -1.91 -7.55
N ILE A 111 -20.50 -2.37 -6.88
CA ILE A 111 -21.25 -3.57 -7.27
C ILE A 111 -22.49 -3.12 -8.04
N ASP A 112 -22.47 -3.30 -9.35
CA ASP A 112 -23.58 -2.99 -10.24
C ASP A 112 -24.72 -4.02 -10.07
N ARG A 113 -25.95 -3.61 -10.41
CA ARG A 113 -27.15 -4.49 -10.36
C ARG A 113 -27.04 -5.73 -11.22
N SER A 114 -26.23 -5.70 -12.27
CA SER A 114 -25.98 -6.84 -13.15
C SER A 114 -24.92 -7.81 -12.62
N ALA A 115 -24.25 -7.45 -11.52
CA ALA A 115 -23.17 -8.26 -10.97
C ALA A 115 -23.70 -9.53 -10.27
N ASP A 116 -22.92 -10.60 -10.33
CA ASP A 116 -23.06 -11.74 -9.43
C ASP A 116 -22.55 -11.31 -8.06
N VAL A 117 -23.47 -11.01 -7.13
CA VAL A 117 -23.16 -10.47 -5.80
C VAL A 117 -22.24 -11.39 -5.02
N LYS A 118 -22.48 -12.71 -5.04
CA LYS A 118 -21.66 -13.69 -4.33
C LYS A 118 -20.21 -13.68 -4.81
N LYS A 119 -20.02 -13.66 -6.12
CA LYS A 119 -18.69 -13.60 -6.73
C LYS A 119 -18.02 -12.26 -6.46
N ALA A 120 -18.74 -11.14 -6.55
CA ALA A 120 -18.22 -9.81 -6.31
C ALA A 120 -17.75 -9.65 -4.86
N VAL A 121 -18.55 -10.07 -3.88
CA VAL A 121 -18.20 -10.05 -2.46
C VAL A 121 -16.96 -10.90 -2.19
N LYS A 122 -16.92 -12.13 -2.75
CA LYS A 122 -15.74 -12.98 -2.63
C LYS A 122 -14.46 -12.29 -3.12
N GLN A 123 -14.50 -11.68 -4.29
CA GLN A 123 -13.36 -11.00 -4.88
C GLN A 123 -12.91 -9.80 -4.03
N ILE A 124 -13.85 -9.04 -3.48
CA ILE A 124 -13.57 -7.92 -2.58
C ILE A 124 -12.89 -8.41 -1.29
N LEU A 125 -13.41 -9.46 -0.67
CA LEU A 125 -12.84 -10.02 0.54
C LEU A 125 -11.45 -10.64 0.29
N ASP A 126 -11.29 -11.43 -0.77
CA ASP A 126 -9.99 -12.00 -1.17
C ASP A 126 -8.93 -10.89 -1.38
N SER A 127 -9.31 -9.80 -2.04
CA SER A 127 -8.44 -8.65 -2.26
C SER A 127 -8.15 -7.89 -0.97
N LYS A 128 -9.18 -7.61 -0.16
CA LYS A 128 -9.03 -6.79 1.06
C LYS A 128 -8.27 -7.52 2.16
N THR A 129 -8.42 -8.83 2.28
CA THR A 129 -7.75 -9.62 3.31
C THR A 129 -6.34 -10.05 2.93
N PHE A 130 -6.00 -9.96 1.64
CA PHE A 130 -4.65 -10.26 1.18
C PHE A 130 -3.61 -9.41 1.95
N ASP A 131 -2.59 -10.08 2.49
CA ASP A 131 -1.51 -9.46 3.25
C ASP A 131 -2.03 -8.54 4.38
N TYR A 132 -3.08 -8.96 5.07
CA TYR A 132 -3.75 -8.19 6.14
C TYR A 132 -4.18 -6.77 5.71
N GLY A 133 -4.57 -6.60 4.46
CA GLY A 133 -5.04 -5.31 3.93
C GLY A 133 -3.97 -4.22 3.84
N THR A 134 -2.68 -4.59 3.82
CA THR A 134 -1.58 -3.62 3.74
C THR A 134 -1.38 -3.05 2.35
N ILE A 135 -1.91 -3.70 1.31
CA ILE A 135 -1.79 -3.26 -0.07
C ILE A 135 -2.63 -2.00 -0.30
N CYS A 136 -1.98 -0.93 -0.77
CA CYS A 136 -2.63 0.36 -1.04
C CYS A 136 -3.69 0.30 -2.15
N ALA A 137 -3.69 -0.73 -2.98
CA ALA A 137 -4.66 -0.95 -4.07
C ALA A 137 -5.91 -1.74 -3.63
N SER A 138 -5.94 -2.26 -2.38
CA SER A 138 -7.11 -2.98 -1.86
C SER A 138 -8.31 -2.03 -1.68
N GLU A 139 -9.50 -2.58 -1.74
CA GLU A 139 -10.75 -1.84 -1.61
C GLU A 139 -10.88 -1.21 -0.21
N GLN A 140 -11.34 0.05 -0.17
CA GLN A 140 -11.55 0.80 1.07
C GLN A 140 -13.04 1.01 1.38
N SER A 141 -13.89 0.91 0.35
CA SER A 141 -15.34 1.06 0.46
C SER A 141 -16.04 0.20 -0.57
N VAL A 142 -17.24 -0.25 -0.22
CA VAL A 142 -18.15 -0.93 -1.15
C VAL A 142 -19.32 0.00 -1.43
N ILE A 143 -19.57 0.28 -2.69
CA ILE A 143 -20.65 1.15 -3.16
C ILE A 143 -21.69 0.28 -3.86
N VAL A 144 -22.92 0.40 -3.40
CA VAL A 144 -24.07 -0.34 -3.96
C VAL A 144 -25.27 0.58 -4.09
N THR A 145 -26.22 0.22 -4.94
CA THR A 145 -27.53 0.87 -4.94
C THR A 145 -28.35 0.42 -3.73
N ARG A 146 -29.22 1.29 -3.22
CA ARG A 146 -29.98 1.05 -1.97
C ARG A 146 -30.78 -0.26 -2.00
N ASP A 147 -31.30 -0.64 -3.15
CA ASP A 147 -32.07 -1.87 -3.33
C ASP A 147 -31.22 -3.15 -3.22
N MET A 148 -29.89 -3.07 -3.38
CA MET A 148 -28.97 -4.19 -3.24
C MET A 148 -28.30 -4.24 -1.86
N GLU A 149 -28.41 -3.20 -1.05
CA GLU A 149 -27.67 -3.06 0.21
C GLU A 149 -27.84 -4.27 1.13
N GLN A 150 -29.08 -4.69 1.36
CA GLN A 150 -29.37 -5.82 2.23
C GLN A 150 -28.71 -7.10 1.73
N GLN A 151 -28.88 -7.41 0.44
CA GLN A 151 -28.31 -8.61 -0.18
C GLN A 151 -26.77 -8.64 -0.06
N VAL A 152 -26.12 -7.50 -0.32
CA VAL A 152 -24.65 -7.41 -0.24
C VAL A 152 -24.16 -7.52 1.20
N VAL A 153 -24.86 -6.92 2.16
CA VAL A 153 -24.50 -7.03 3.60
C VAL A 153 -24.69 -8.46 4.11
N GLU A 154 -25.75 -9.15 3.69
CA GLU A 154 -25.97 -10.56 4.04
C GLU A 154 -24.85 -11.43 3.46
N GLU A 155 -24.51 -11.27 2.19
CA GLU A 155 -23.44 -12.02 1.55
C GLU A 155 -22.07 -11.73 2.18
N LEU A 156 -21.77 -10.49 2.54
CA LEU A 156 -20.55 -10.14 3.27
C LEU A 156 -20.45 -10.91 4.59
N LYS A 157 -21.54 -11.01 5.36
CA LYS A 157 -21.60 -11.77 6.62
C LYS A 157 -21.44 -13.27 6.39
N GLU A 158 -22.11 -13.82 5.37
CA GLU A 158 -22.00 -15.25 5.02
C GLU A 158 -20.57 -15.64 4.64
N GLN A 159 -19.82 -14.73 4.04
CA GLN A 159 -18.44 -14.95 3.65
C GLN A 159 -17.42 -14.51 4.73
N GLY A 160 -17.86 -14.20 5.94
CA GLY A 160 -17.02 -14.01 7.12
C GLY A 160 -16.71 -12.55 7.48
N ALA A 161 -17.25 -11.56 6.75
CA ALA A 161 -17.06 -10.18 7.15
C ALA A 161 -17.85 -9.85 8.43
N TRP A 162 -17.22 -9.14 9.35
CA TRP A 162 -17.87 -8.64 10.56
C TRP A 162 -18.35 -7.21 10.37
N ILE A 163 -19.66 -7.03 10.37
CA ILE A 163 -20.29 -5.69 10.22
C ILE A 163 -20.42 -5.05 11.61
N LEU A 164 -19.68 -3.98 11.82
CA LEU A 164 -19.69 -3.24 13.08
C LEU A 164 -20.97 -2.45 13.24
N ASP A 165 -21.52 -2.45 14.47
CA ASP A 165 -22.52 -1.48 14.87
C ASP A 165 -21.90 -0.07 15.07
N GLU A 166 -22.75 0.91 15.32
CA GLU A 166 -22.29 2.30 15.48
C GLU A 166 -21.35 2.49 16.69
N LYS A 167 -21.58 1.78 17.79
CA LYS A 167 -20.74 1.83 18.98
C LYS A 167 -19.38 1.22 18.72
N GLN A 168 -19.36 0.02 18.12
CA GLN A 168 -18.15 -0.68 17.73
C GLN A 168 -17.35 0.12 16.69
N SER A 169 -18.02 0.72 15.72
CA SER A 169 -17.39 1.57 14.69
C SER A 169 -16.70 2.79 15.31
N ARG A 170 -17.36 3.47 16.26
CA ARG A 170 -16.75 4.60 16.99
C ARG A 170 -15.56 4.14 17.83
N GLN A 171 -15.68 3.00 18.51
CA GLN A 171 -14.62 2.43 19.33
C GLN A 171 -13.40 2.07 18.48
N LEU A 172 -13.60 1.36 17.38
CA LEU A 172 -12.54 1.02 16.44
C LEU A 172 -11.92 2.29 15.83
N GLY A 173 -12.75 3.23 15.38
CA GLY A 173 -12.30 4.50 14.82
C GLY A 173 -11.39 5.28 15.76
N GLY A 174 -11.72 5.34 17.06
CA GLY A 174 -10.90 5.98 18.09
C GLY A 174 -9.53 5.31 18.30
N PHE A 175 -9.40 4.03 17.96
CA PHE A 175 -8.13 3.31 18.04
C PHE A 175 -7.31 3.40 16.75
N ILE A 176 -7.96 3.23 15.58
CA ILE A 176 -7.24 3.20 14.30
C ILE A 176 -6.85 4.57 13.78
N LEU A 177 -7.54 5.64 14.21
CA LEU A 177 -7.22 7.02 13.85
C LEU A 177 -6.65 7.77 15.05
N ARG A 178 -5.51 8.41 14.84
CA ARG A 178 -4.92 9.32 15.82
C ARG A 178 -5.61 10.68 15.79
N ALA A 179 -5.48 11.46 16.85
CA ALA A 179 -6.07 12.80 16.94
C ALA A 179 -5.65 13.76 15.81
N ASN A 180 -4.49 13.54 15.20
CA ASN A 180 -4.01 14.30 14.04
C ASN A 180 -4.51 13.77 12.69
N GLY A 181 -5.47 12.83 12.68
CA GLY A 181 -6.03 12.24 11.46
C GLY A 181 -5.14 11.20 10.77
N THR A 182 -3.99 10.85 11.34
CA THR A 182 -3.14 9.80 10.78
C THR A 182 -3.53 8.42 11.32
N MET A 183 -3.31 7.40 10.51
CA MET A 183 -3.53 6.01 10.91
C MET A 183 -2.58 5.60 12.05
N ASN A 184 -3.08 4.81 12.99
CA ASN A 184 -2.28 4.20 14.04
C ASN A 184 -1.41 3.07 13.43
N PRO A 185 -0.06 3.17 13.46
CA PRO A 185 0.80 2.17 12.85
C PRO A 185 0.74 0.79 13.53
N MET A 186 0.16 0.69 14.72
CA MET A 186 0.00 -0.58 15.44
C MET A 186 -0.91 -1.57 14.72
N ILE A 187 -1.80 -1.10 13.82
CA ILE A 187 -2.71 -1.98 13.09
C ILE A 187 -2.10 -2.57 11.82
N VAL A 188 -0.98 -2.02 11.34
CA VAL A 188 -0.39 -2.43 10.05
C VAL A 188 0.08 -3.88 10.10
N GLY A 189 -0.41 -4.69 9.17
CA GLY A 189 -0.08 -6.12 9.08
C GLY A 189 -0.60 -6.96 10.24
N LYS A 190 -1.64 -6.51 10.92
CA LYS A 190 -2.30 -7.26 12.01
C LYS A 190 -3.57 -7.93 11.53
N SER A 191 -3.84 -9.12 12.08
CA SER A 191 -5.11 -9.80 11.85
C SER A 191 -6.29 -9.02 12.45
N VAL A 192 -7.48 -9.28 11.93
CA VAL A 192 -8.74 -8.71 12.47
C VAL A 192 -8.87 -8.99 13.96
N GLU A 193 -8.57 -10.22 14.40
CA GLU A 193 -8.58 -10.61 15.82
C GLU A 193 -7.62 -9.76 16.67
N GLN A 194 -6.40 -9.52 16.17
CA GLN A 194 -5.43 -8.67 16.89
C GLN A 194 -5.90 -7.22 16.98
N ILE A 195 -6.45 -6.68 15.88
CA ILE A 195 -6.98 -5.32 15.85
C ILE A 195 -8.18 -5.18 16.79
N ALA A 196 -9.11 -6.14 16.76
CA ALA A 196 -10.26 -6.17 17.64
C ALA A 196 -9.86 -6.18 19.12
N ARG A 197 -8.88 -7.04 19.48
CA ARG A 197 -8.33 -7.10 20.83
C ARG A 197 -7.69 -5.77 21.26
N TYR A 198 -6.90 -5.14 20.39
CA TYR A 198 -6.26 -3.86 20.70
C TYR A 198 -7.28 -2.72 20.85
N ALA A 199 -8.35 -2.75 20.07
CA ALA A 199 -9.43 -1.78 20.14
C ALA A 199 -10.44 -2.08 21.28
N GLY A 200 -10.31 -3.22 21.99
CA GLY A 200 -11.25 -3.65 23.03
C GLY A 200 -12.62 -4.04 22.50
N LEU A 201 -12.70 -4.50 21.23
CA LEU A 201 -13.95 -5.01 20.64
C LEU A 201 -14.21 -6.42 21.12
N GLU A 202 -15.43 -6.66 21.61
CA GLU A 202 -15.91 -7.98 22.04
C GLU A 202 -16.77 -8.61 20.95
N GLY A 203 -16.80 -9.94 20.93
CA GLY A 203 -17.69 -10.73 20.06
C GLY A 203 -17.24 -10.84 18.60
N VAL A 204 -16.07 -10.32 18.24
CA VAL A 204 -15.53 -10.47 16.87
C VAL A 204 -15.03 -11.90 16.68
N PRO A 205 -15.52 -12.65 15.68
CA PRO A 205 -15.08 -14.00 15.42
C PRO A 205 -13.60 -14.06 15.00
N SER A 206 -12.91 -15.14 15.37
CA SER A 206 -11.49 -15.34 15.02
C SER A 206 -11.24 -15.55 13.51
N HIS A 207 -12.30 -15.81 12.77
CA HIS A 207 -12.27 -16.03 11.31
C HIS A 207 -12.83 -14.84 10.51
N ALA A 208 -13.14 -13.71 11.18
CA ALA A 208 -13.65 -12.52 10.53
C ALA A 208 -12.54 -11.76 9.75
#